data_2c0219c05d6fa6232783b138140a199e
#
_entry.id   2c0219c05d6fa6232783b138140a199e
#
_cell.length_a   1.000
_cell.length_b   1.000
_cell.length_c   1.000
_cell.angle_alpha   90.00
_cell.angle_beta   90.00
_cell.angle_gamma   90.00
#
_symmetry.space_group_name_H-M   'P 1'
#
loop_
_entity.id
_entity.type
_entity.pdbx_description
1 polymer ?
#
loop_
_entity_poly.entity_id
_entity_poly.type
_entity_poly.pdbx_seq_one_letter_code
_entity_poly.pdbx_strand_id
1 'polypeptide(L)'
;MKSLALTKQSLLFRIRYLILAMMLMASLVVSYPTHAQAIDSTPDGLVKTMVSDVMNTIKGDKEIQSGNISKVIDLVETKIVPYTDFRKTTQLAVGKNWSRATPEQQNQIIVEFKTLLIRTYAGALTQVKDQTVTYRPFRMDPTDTEVVVKTQIMNKGDPIQLDYRLTKAGDAWRLYDINVLGAWLIEAYRGQFNTQISANGIDGLIKFLQERNIALSKAK
;
A
#
# COMPACT_ATOMS: atom_id res chain seq x y z
N MET A 1 -61.27 -46.13 23.27
CA MET A 1 -59.95 -46.14 22.53
C MET A 1 -59.94 -45.29 21.25
N LYS A 2 -60.87 -44.34 21.04
CA LYS A 2 -60.89 -43.47 19.83
C LYS A 2 -60.40 -42.03 20.06
N SER A 3 -60.06 -41.60 21.28
CA SER A 3 -59.67 -40.23 21.60
C SER A 3 -58.13 -39.94 21.46
N LEU A 4 -57.27 -40.95 21.54
CA LEU A 4 -55.81 -40.73 21.47
C LEU A 4 -55.27 -40.64 20.02
N ALA A 5 -56.00 -41.11 19.02
CA ALA A 5 -55.55 -41.06 17.63
C ALA A 5 -55.70 -39.68 16.99
N LEU A 6 -56.70 -38.91 17.38
CA LEU A 6 -56.95 -37.57 16.84
C LEU A 6 -55.92 -36.52 17.29
N THR A 7 -55.34 -36.68 18.49
CA THR A 7 -54.35 -35.75 19.04
C THR A 7 -52.96 -35.92 18.38
N LYS A 8 -52.60 -37.14 17.99
CA LYS A 8 -51.33 -37.43 17.30
C LYS A 8 -51.32 -36.89 15.86
N GLN A 9 -52.45 -36.94 15.18
CA GLN A 9 -52.52 -36.46 13.78
C GLN A 9 -52.44 -34.94 13.68
N SER A 10 -53.04 -34.21 14.65
CA SER A 10 -52.97 -32.74 14.71
C SER A 10 -51.57 -32.25 15.10
N LEU A 11 -50.81 -33.00 15.92
CA LEU A 11 -49.44 -32.68 16.31
C LEU A 11 -48.47 -32.84 15.14
N LEU A 12 -48.62 -33.92 14.38
CA LEU A 12 -47.77 -34.18 13.17
C LEU A 12 -48.03 -33.14 12.05
N PHE A 13 -49.29 -32.68 11.92
CA PHE A 13 -49.63 -31.63 10.97
C PHE A 13 -48.99 -30.26 11.37
N ARG A 14 -48.99 -29.93 12.65
CA ARG A 14 -48.36 -28.69 13.17
C ARG A 14 -46.83 -28.73 13.04
N ILE A 15 -46.21 -29.87 13.25
CA ILE A 15 -44.74 -30.03 13.08
C ILE A 15 -44.34 -29.91 11.61
N ARG A 16 -45.15 -30.44 10.66
CA ARG A 16 -44.87 -30.29 9.22
C ARG A 16 -44.97 -28.84 8.75
N TYR A 17 -45.90 -28.03 9.27
CA TYR A 17 -46.02 -26.61 8.94
C TYR A 17 -44.90 -25.78 9.58
N LEU A 18 -44.40 -26.14 10.77
CA LEU A 18 -43.27 -25.49 11.40
C LEU A 18 -41.97 -25.77 10.63
N ILE A 19 -41.79 -26.98 10.15
CA ILE A 19 -40.59 -27.34 9.31
C ILE A 19 -40.67 -26.66 7.93
N LEU A 20 -41.86 -26.55 7.34
CA LEU A 20 -42.09 -25.85 6.06
C LEU A 20 -41.85 -24.33 6.18
N ALA A 21 -42.28 -23.74 7.30
CA ALA A 21 -42.06 -22.33 7.61
C ALA A 21 -40.61 -22.03 7.90
N MET A 22 -39.86 -22.97 8.50
CA MET A 22 -38.42 -22.83 8.79
C MET A 22 -37.55 -23.01 7.53
N MET A 23 -38.02 -23.79 6.54
CA MET A 23 -37.34 -23.91 5.23
C MET A 23 -37.56 -22.70 4.30
N LEU A 24 -38.68 -21.93 4.51
CA LEU A 24 -38.95 -20.73 3.70
C LEU A 24 -38.17 -19.49 4.19
N MET A 25 -37.62 -19.52 5.42
CA MET A 25 -36.80 -18.41 5.95
C MET A 25 -35.29 -18.53 5.62
N ALA A 26 -34.86 -19.62 5.01
CA ALA A 26 -33.44 -19.87 4.73
C ALA A 26 -32.92 -19.33 3.39
N SER A 27 -33.73 -18.59 2.61
CA SER A 27 -33.37 -18.17 1.26
C SER A 27 -33.28 -16.66 1.03
N LEU A 28 -33.22 -15.85 2.09
CA LEU A 28 -32.78 -14.46 1.98
C LEU A 28 -31.27 -14.36 2.29
N VAL A 29 -30.46 -14.99 1.46
CA VAL A 29 -29.06 -14.59 1.33
C VAL A 29 -29.10 -13.22 0.64
N VAL A 30 -29.20 -12.17 1.44
CA VAL A 30 -28.91 -10.81 0.98
C VAL A 30 -27.46 -10.80 0.58
N SER A 31 -27.20 -11.04 -0.70
CA SER A 31 -25.90 -10.76 -1.31
C SER A 31 -25.70 -9.25 -1.22
N TYR A 32 -25.07 -8.81 -0.14
CA TYR A 32 -24.51 -7.47 -0.12
C TYR A 32 -23.48 -7.43 -1.25
N PRO A 33 -23.64 -6.55 -2.25
CA PRO A 33 -22.53 -6.32 -3.17
C PRO A 33 -21.39 -5.78 -2.31
N THR A 34 -20.41 -6.62 -1.99
CA THR A 34 -19.10 -6.11 -1.62
C THR A 34 -18.63 -5.30 -2.82
N HIS A 35 -18.78 -3.99 -2.73
CA HIS A 35 -18.04 -3.07 -3.56
C HIS A 35 -16.56 -3.26 -3.18
N ALA A 36 -15.97 -4.33 -3.68
CA ALA A 36 -14.56 -4.31 -3.94
C ALA A 36 -14.41 -3.14 -4.91
N GLN A 37 -13.89 -2.00 -4.43
CA GLN A 37 -13.45 -0.93 -5.31
C GLN A 37 -12.53 -1.60 -6.32
N ALA A 38 -13.00 -1.75 -7.54
CA ALA A 38 -12.17 -2.24 -8.63
C ALA A 38 -11.02 -1.23 -8.70
N ILE A 39 -9.83 -1.66 -8.24
CA ILE A 39 -8.62 -0.88 -8.39
C ILE A 39 -8.52 -0.66 -9.89
N ASP A 40 -8.56 0.59 -10.30
CA ASP A 40 -8.45 0.96 -11.71
C ASP A 40 -7.20 0.25 -12.25
N SER A 41 -7.40 -0.66 -13.22
CA SER A 41 -6.34 -1.53 -13.73
C SER A 41 -5.27 -0.76 -14.50
N THR A 42 -5.45 0.55 -14.67
CA THR A 42 -4.49 1.43 -15.33
C THR A 42 -3.46 2.01 -14.34
N PRO A 43 -2.21 2.29 -14.77
CA PRO A 43 -1.19 2.81 -13.87
C PRO A 43 -1.55 4.19 -13.29
N ASP A 44 -2.15 5.06 -14.08
CA ASP A 44 -2.59 6.39 -13.60
C ASP A 44 -3.80 6.29 -12.68
N GLY A 45 -4.71 5.35 -12.92
CA GLY A 45 -5.82 5.03 -12.04
C GLY A 45 -5.35 4.52 -10.67
N LEU A 46 -4.36 3.61 -10.66
CA LEU A 46 -3.72 3.15 -9.42
C LEU A 46 -3.15 4.32 -8.60
N VAL A 47 -2.39 5.21 -9.26
CA VAL A 47 -1.80 6.39 -8.58
C VAL A 47 -2.90 7.31 -8.06
N LYS A 48 -3.94 7.58 -8.86
CA LYS A 48 -5.08 8.42 -8.45
C LYS A 48 -5.77 7.85 -7.20
N THR A 49 -6.08 6.56 -7.20
CA THR A 49 -6.73 5.88 -6.07
C THR A 49 -5.84 5.92 -4.83
N MET A 50 -4.58 5.51 -4.94
CA MET A 50 -3.62 5.51 -3.83
C MET A 50 -3.43 6.90 -3.23
N VAL A 51 -3.21 7.92 -4.05
CA VAL A 51 -3.01 9.30 -3.61
C VAL A 51 -4.29 9.86 -2.98
N SER A 52 -5.45 9.62 -3.57
CA SER A 52 -6.74 10.05 -3.01
C SER A 52 -7.01 9.43 -1.64
N ASP A 53 -6.76 8.12 -1.49
CA ASP A 53 -6.93 7.41 -0.23
C ASP A 53 -6.01 7.97 0.87
N VAL A 54 -4.73 8.21 0.53
CA VAL A 54 -3.75 8.83 1.44
C VAL A 54 -4.22 10.23 1.86
N MET A 55 -4.57 11.08 0.91
CA MET A 55 -5.00 12.46 1.17
C MET A 55 -6.29 12.50 2.02
N ASN A 56 -7.27 11.66 1.71
CA ASN A 56 -8.53 11.59 2.45
C ASN A 56 -8.30 11.09 3.88
N THR A 57 -7.43 10.08 4.07
CA THR A 57 -7.10 9.58 5.40
C THR A 57 -6.40 10.65 6.23
N ILE A 58 -5.43 11.36 5.67
CA ILE A 58 -4.72 12.45 6.38
C ILE A 58 -5.71 13.57 6.79
N LYS A 59 -6.60 13.99 5.87
CA LYS A 59 -7.59 15.05 6.15
C LYS A 59 -8.64 14.60 7.18
N GLY A 60 -8.94 13.32 7.28
CA GLY A 60 -9.91 12.76 8.23
C GLY A 60 -9.34 12.43 9.61
N ASP A 61 -8.01 12.32 9.75
CA ASP A 61 -7.36 11.86 10.99
C ASP A 61 -6.63 13.02 11.70
N LYS A 62 -7.20 13.46 12.83
CA LYS A 62 -6.64 14.55 13.64
C LYS A 62 -5.28 14.20 14.28
N GLU A 63 -5.03 12.93 14.55
CA GLU A 63 -3.75 12.50 15.12
C GLU A 63 -2.63 12.63 14.08
N ILE A 64 -2.87 12.27 12.83
CA ILE A 64 -1.92 12.49 11.74
C ILE A 64 -1.66 13.99 11.57
N GLN A 65 -2.72 14.81 11.58
CA GLN A 65 -2.60 16.26 11.43
C GLN A 65 -1.86 16.93 12.62
N SER A 66 -1.90 16.33 13.80
CA SER A 66 -1.15 16.78 14.99
C SER A 66 0.30 16.28 15.01
N GLY A 67 0.72 15.49 14.03
CA GLY A 67 2.10 15.03 13.92
C GLY A 67 2.37 13.62 14.47
N ASN A 68 1.34 12.80 14.71
CA ASN A 68 1.52 11.43 15.20
C ASN A 68 2.17 10.54 14.12
N ILE A 69 3.49 10.38 14.22
CA ILE A 69 4.29 9.61 13.26
C ILE A 69 3.88 8.12 13.21
N SER A 70 3.46 7.53 14.33
CA SER A 70 3.00 6.13 14.33
C SER A 70 1.77 5.94 13.43
N LYS A 71 0.81 6.87 13.51
CA LYS A 71 -0.37 6.88 12.63
C LYS A 71 0.00 7.07 11.16
N VAL A 72 1.01 7.88 10.87
CA VAL A 72 1.52 8.04 9.49
C VAL A 72 2.17 6.74 8.98
N ILE A 73 2.93 6.05 9.83
CA ILE A 73 3.51 4.76 9.47
C ILE A 73 2.40 3.75 9.15
N ASP A 74 1.37 3.65 10.00
CA ASP A 74 0.21 2.78 9.77
C ASP A 74 -0.53 3.14 8.46
N LEU A 75 -0.69 4.42 8.17
CA LEU A 75 -1.25 4.89 6.90
C LEU A 75 -0.42 4.39 5.70
N VAL A 76 0.91 4.55 5.74
CA VAL A 76 1.79 4.13 4.66
C VAL A 76 1.76 2.61 4.48
N GLU A 77 1.81 1.84 5.58
CA GLU A 77 1.76 0.38 5.56
C GLU A 77 0.41 -0.14 4.99
N THR A 78 -0.69 0.57 5.23
CA THR A 78 -2.02 0.14 4.77
C THR A 78 -2.42 0.67 3.41
N LYS A 79 -1.93 1.86 3.00
CA LYS A 79 -2.39 2.55 1.80
C LYS A 79 -1.36 2.66 0.67
N ILE A 80 -0.06 2.50 0.96
CA ILE A 80 1.01 2.62 -0.05
C ILE A 80 1.73 1.29 -0.25
N VAL A 81 2.14 0.62 0.82
CA VAL A 81 2.91 -0.63 0.79
C VAL A 81 2.25 -1.72 -0.07
N PRO A 82 0.92 -1.95 -0.01
CA PRO A 82 0.26 -2.99 -0.81
C PRO A 82 0.37 -2.78 -2.32
N TYR A 83 0.61 -1.54 -2.77
CA TYR A 83 0.76 -1.18 -4.18
C TYR A 83 2.21 -1.07 -4.63
N THR A 84 3.19 -1.28 -3.73
CA THR A 84 4.61 -1.05 -3.98
C THR A 84 5.39 -2.36 -4.13
N ASP A 85 6.23 -2.45 -5.15
CA ASP A 85 7.21 -3.51 -5.33
C ASP A 85 8.55 -3.12 -4.66
N PHE A 86 8.62 -3.30 -3.33
CA PHE A 86 9.83 -3.01 -2.58
C PHE A 86 11.01 -3.91 -2.96
N ARG A 87 10.77 -5.10 -3.50
CA ARG A 87 11.86 -5.96 -4.00
C ARG A 87 12.55 -5.29 -5.19
N LYS A 88 11.79 -4.83 -6.18
CA LYS A 88 12.33 -4.11 -7.34
C LYS A 88 13.00 -2.80 -6.93
N THR A 89 12.36 -2.02 -6.05
CA THR A 89 12.93 -0.78 -5.47
C THR A 89 14.31 -1.05 -4.89
N THR A 90 14.43 -2.05 -4.02
CA THR A 90 15.67 -2.40 -3.32
C THR A 90 16.70 -2.96 -4.27
N GLN A 91 16.31 -3.86 -5.17
CA GLN A 91 17.19 -4.44 -6.17
C GLN A 91 17.85 -3.36 -7.04
N LEU A 92 17.09 -2.37 -7.48
CA LEU A 92 17.59 -1.27 -8.29
C LEU A 92 18.48 -0.32 -7.50
N ALA A 93 18.19 -0.08 -6.21
CA ALA A 93 19.03 0.75 -5.34
C ALA A 93 20.37 0.08 -5.01
N VAL A 94 20.39 -1.24 -4.76
CA VAL A 94 21.61 -2.02 -4.53
C VAL A 94 22.40 -2.22 -5.84
N GLY A 95 21.71 -2.25 -6.98
CA GLY A 95 22.29 -2.34 -8.31
C GLY A 95 23.08 -3.65 -8.54
N LYS A 96 24.26 -3.56 -9.15
CA LYS A 96 25.09 -4.74 -9.51
C LYS A 96 25.47 -5.65 -8.33
N ASN A 97 25.41 -5.13 -7.11
CA ASN A 97 25.75 -5.92 -5.91
C ASN A 97 24.59 -6.82 -5.45
N TRP A 98 23.38 -6.65 -6.01
CA TRP A 98 22.20 -7.44 -5.62
C TRP A 98 22.38 -8.95 -5.78
N SER A 99 22.99 -9.38 -6.89
CA SER A 99 23.26 -10.80 -7.16
C SER A 99 24.34 -11.43 -6.27
N ARG A 100 25.08 -10.61 -5.51
CA ARG A 100 26.12 -11.06 -4.56
C ARG A 100 25.52 -11.29 -3.16
N ALA A 101 24.33 -10.77 -2.90
CA ALA A 101 23.63 -10.97 -1.64
C ALA A 101 22.90 -12.32 -1.63
N THR A 102 22.96 -13.02 -0.50
CA THR A 102 22.15 -14.23 -0.30
C THR A 102 20.66 -13.88 -0.26
N PRO A 103 19.74 -14.85 -0.45
CA PRO A 103 18.30 -14.59 -0.32
C PRO A 103 17.92 -13.97 1.03
N GLU A 104 18.57 -14.39 2.11
CA GLU A 104 18.36 -13.87 3.47
C GLU A 104 18.81 -12.41 3.57
N GLN A 105 20.00 -12.08 3.05
CA GLN A 105 20.51 -10.71 3.00
C GLN A 105 19.62 -9.82 2.12
N GLN A 106 19.17 -10.33 0.97
CA GLN A 106 18.22 -9.60 0.12
C GLN A 106 16.94 -9.25 0.88
N ASN A 107 16.36 -10.21 1.60
CA ASN A 107 15.15 -9.97 2.39
C ASN A 107 15.40 -8.97 3.53
N GLN A 108 16.53 -9.06 4.22
CA GLN A 108 16.89 -8.09 5.26
C GLN A 108 17.03 -6.68 4.67
N ILE A 109 17.72 -6.50 3.55
CA ILE A 109 17.86 -5.19 2.91
C ILE A 109 16.50 -4.64 2.50
N ILE A 110 15.58 -5.48 1.95
CA ILE A 110 14.23 -5.05 1.58
C ILE A 110 13.49 -4.48 2.81
N VAL A 111 13.49 -5.22 3.92
CA VAL A 111 12.80 -4.82 5.15
C VAL A 111 13.39 -3.53 5.71
N GLU A 112 14.72 -3.47 5.83
CA GLU A 112 15.40 -2.31 6.41
C GLU A 112 15.29 -1.08 5.50
N PHE A 113 15.39 -1.23 4.20
CA PHE A 113 15.23 -0.11 3.27
C PHE A 113 13.78 0.40 3.20
N LYS A 114 12.79 -0.49 3.20
CA LYS A 114 11.38 -0.10 3.34
C LYS A 114 11.17 0.74 4.60
N THR A 115 11.66 0.25 5.74
CA THR A 115 11.56 0.94 7.03
C THR A 115 12.24 2.31 7.00
N LEU A 116 13.43 2.39 6.39
CA LEU A 116 14.16 3.65 6.23
C LEU A 116 13.36 4.67 5.42
N LEU A 117 12.81 4.27 4.28
CA LEU A 117 12.00 5.15 3.43
C LEU A 117 10.76 5.66 4.18
N ILE A 118 10.01 4.76 4.81
CA ILE A 118 8.81 5.14 5.57
C ILE A 118 9.16 6.15 6.65
N ARG A 119 10.16 5.87 7.50
CA ARG A 119 10.54 6.77 8.61
C ARG A 119 11.11 8.10 8.13
N THR A 120 11.87 8.10 7.04
CA THR A 120 12.46 9.32 6.49
C THR A 120 11.40 10.27 5.97
N TYR A 121 10.37 9.75 5.30
CA TYR A 121 9.37 10.57 4.62
C TYR A 121 8.04 10.72 5.38
N ALA A 122 7.82 9.98 6.48
CA ALA A 122 6.59 10.06 7.27
C ALA A 122 6.29 11.49 7.75
N GLY A 123 7.31 12.22 8.19
CA GLY A 123 7.14 13.60 8.65
C GLY A 123 6.60 14.57 7.58
N ALA A 124 6.87 14.31 6.30
CA ALA A 124 6.32 15.13 5.21
C ALA A 124 4.80 15.00 5.09
N LEU A 125 4.25 13.81 5.40
CA LEU A 125 2.81 13.55 5.34
C LEU A 125 2.03 14.27 6.44
N THR A 126 2.64 14.54 7.59
CA THR A 126 2.00 15.33 8.66
C THR A 126 1.82 16.83 8.28
N GLN A 127 2.54 17.29 7.26
CA GLN A 127 2.43 18.67 6.77
C GLN A 127 1.31 18.84 5.73
N VAL A 128 0.66 17.76 5.32
CA VAL A 128 -0.47 17.79 4.38
C VAL A 128 -1.70 18.34 5.09
N LYS A 129 -2.28 19.43 4.55
CA LYS A 129 -3.50 20.10 5.04
C LYS A 129 -4.49 20.30 3.89
N ASP A 130 -4.38 21.47 3.24
CA ASP A 130 -5.31 21.88 2.18
C ASP A 130 -4.76 21.65 0.77
N GLN A 131 -3.62 20.99 0.65
CA GLN A 131 -3.01 20.73 -0.64
C GLN A 131 -3.93 19.91 -1.52
N THR A 132 -3.86 20.17 -2.83
CA THR A 132 -4.53 19.40 -3.87
C THR A 132 -3.49 18.79 -4.80
N VAL A 133 -3.85 17.66 -5.42
CA VAL A 133 -2.96 17.00 -6.37
C VAL A 133 -3.52 17.16 -7.77
N THR A 134 -2.70 17.64 -8.68
CA THR A 134 -3.00 17.72 -10.11
C THR A 134 -2.23 16.62 -10.84
N TYR A 135 -2.90 15.98 -11.81
CA TYR A 135 -2.35 14.91 -12.61
C TYR A 135 -2.04 15.44 -14.01
N ARG A 136 -0.83 15.17 -14.51
CA ARG A 136 -0.47 15.51 -15.88
C ARG A 136 -1.14 14.51 -16.84
N PRO A 137 -1.41 14.90 -18.09
CA PRO A 137 -1.91 13.98 -19.09
C PRO A 137 -1.02 12.75 -19.19
N PHE A 138 -1.64 11.55 -19.10
CA PHE A 138 -0.95 10.28 -19.14
C PHE A 138 -1.30 9.55 -20.45
N ARG A 139 -0.30 8.96 -21.09
CA ARG A 139 -0.45 8.09 -22.27
C ARG A 139 0.55 6.95 -22.14
N MET A 140 0.15 5.76 -22.56
CA MET A 140 0.99 4.58 -22.61
C MET A 140 0.64 3.75 -23.83
N ASP A 141 1.59 2.97 -24.34
CA ASP A 141 1.33 1.96 -25.34
C ASP A 141 0.87 0.65 -24.68
N PRO A 142 0.01 -0.15 -25.34
CA PRO A 142 -0.46 -1.43 -24.78
C PRO A 142 0.66 -2.41 -24.43
N THR A 143 1.84 -2.26 -25.04
CA THR A 143 3.03 -3.09 -24.82
C THR A 143 3.93 -2.59 -23.71
N ASP A 144 3.66 -1.40 -23.15
CA ASP A 144 4.48 -0.85 -22.06
C ASP A 144 4.40 -1.72 -20.80
N THR A 145 5.55 -2.04 -20.25
CA THR A 145 5.71 -2.75 -18.99
C THR A 145 6.22 -1.86 -17.86
N GLU A 146 6.68 -0.66 -18.18
CA GLU A 146 7.10 0.37 -17.25
C GLU A 146 6.61 1.74 -17.73
N VAL A 147 6.12 2.54 -16.81
CA VAL A 147 5.56 3.86 -17.10
C VAL A 147 5.88 4.86 -16.00
N VAL A 148 5.73 6.15 -16.33
CA VAL A 148 5.85 7.25 -15.36
C VAL A 148 4.52 8.02 -15.31
N VAL A 149 3.89 8.04 -14.16
CA VAL A 149 2.75 8.90 -13.87
C VAL A 149 3.25 10.16 -13.18
N LYS A 150 2.93 11.33 -13.76
CA LYS A 150 3.42 12.64 -13.29
C LYS A 150 2.34 13.39 -12.56
N THR A 151 2.67 13.89 -11.36
CA THR A 151 1.76 14.72 -10.57
C THR A 151 2.44 15.98 -10.03
N GLN A 152 1.62 16.91 -9.56
CA GLN A 152 2.06 18.08 -8.82
C GLN A 152 1.15 18.28 -7.61
N ILE A 153 1.76 18.47 -6.46
CA ILE A 153 1.06 18.87 -5.25
C ILE A 153 1.01 20.40 -5.25
N MET A 154 -0.21 20.94 -5.33
CA MET A 154 -0.45 22.36 -5.26
C MET A 154 -0.43 22.81 -3.80
N ASN A 155 0.49 23.69 -3.48
CA ASN A 155 0.65 24.30 -2.17
C ASN A 155 0.43 25.84 -2.29
N LYS A 156 0.44 26.58 -1.16
CA LYS A 156 0.36 28.04 -1.16
C LYS A 156 1.58 28.73 -1.80
N GLY A 157 2.68 27.99 -2.02
CA GLY A 157 3.88 28.39 -2.76
C GLY A 157 4.02 27.67 -4.10
N ASP A 158 5.25 27.36 -4.48
CA ASP A 158 5.54 26.68 -5.72
C ASP A 158 5.00 25.24 -5.70
N PRO A 159 4.49 24.74 -6.84
CA PRO A 159 4.03 23.37 -6.96
C PRO A 159 5.18 22.37 -6.70
N ILE A 160 4.89 21.35 -5.88
CA ILE A 160 5.86 20.28 -5.60
C ILE A 160 5.64 19.17 -6.61
N GLN A 161 6.66 18.88 -7.43
CA GLN A 161 6.63 17.74 -8.33
C GLN A 161 6.76 16.45 -7.54
N LEU A 162 5.85 15.51 -7.85
CA LEU A 162 5.86 14.15 -7.30
C LEU A 162 5.46 13.17 -8.40
N ASP A 163 6.45 12.44 -8.95
CA ASP A 163 6.21 11.51 -10.04
C ASP A 163 6.44 10.07 -9.57
N TYR A 164 5.79 9.12 -10.24
CA TYR A 164 5.77 7.72 -9.84
C TYR A 164 6.21 6.84 -11.02
N ARG A 165 7.19 5.96 -10.80
CA ARG A 165 7.52 4.87 -11.73
C ARG A 165 6.75 3.63 -11.33
N LEU A 166 6.02 3.07 -12.31
CA LEU A 166 5.27 1.83 -12.14
C LEU A 166 5.80 0.76 -13.09
N THR A 167 5.67 -0.47 -12.65
CA THR A 167 6.00 -1.67 -13.44
C THR A 167 4.81 -2.60 -13.46
N LYS A 168 4.62 -3.30 -14.57
CA LYS A 168 3.63 -4.35 -14.72
C LYS A 168 4.12 -5.62 -14.03
N ALA A 169 3.32 -6.18 -13.13
CA ALA A 169 3.59 -7.42 -12.40
C ALA A 169 2.37 -8.36 -12.57
N GLY A 170 2.45 -9.28 -13.52
CA GLY A 170 1.28 -10.02 -13.98
C GLY A 170 0.27 -9.06 -14.62
N ASP A 171 -0.98 -9.13 -14.19
CA ASP A 171 -2.05 -8.24 -14.66
C ASP A 171 -2.18 -6.92 -13.88
N ALA A 172 -1.37 -6.74 -12.83
CA ALA A 172 -1.41 -5.57 -11.97
C ALA A 172 -0.21 -4.64 -12.20
N TRP A 173 -0.43 -3.35 -11.98
CA TRP A 173 0.66 -2.37 -11.87
C TRP A 173 1.15 -2.26 -10.44
N ARG A 174 2.46 -2.00 -10.27
CA ARG A 174 3.12 -1.79 -8.98
C ARG A 174 4.03 -0.58 -9.04
N LEU A 175 3.92 0.28 -8.03
CA LEU A 175 4.86 1.37 -7.80
C LEU A 175 6.23 0.78 -7.43
N TYR A 176 7.33 1.34 -7.98
CA TYR A 176 8.67 0.90 -7.56
C TYR A 176 9.65 2.05 -7.31
N ASP A 177 9.34 3.28 -7.75
CA ASP A 177 10.19 4.45 -7.50
C ASP A 177 9.36 5.74 -7.47
N ILE A 178 9.78 6.69 -6.68
CA ILE A 178 9.14 8.00 -6.55
C ILE A 178 10.18 9.09 -6.80
N ASN A 179 9.81 10.08 -7.61
CA ASN A 179 10.55 11.32 -7.77
C ASN A 179 9.99 12.37 -6.83
N VAL A 180 10.82 12.92 -5.97
CA VAL A 180 10.47 14.01 -5.06
C VAL A 180 11.32 15.22 -5.41
N LEU A 181 10.70 16.32 -5.85
CA LEU A 181 11.39 17.56 -6.20
C LEU A 181 12.54 17.38 -7.23
N GLY A 182 12.36 16.48 -8.20
CA GLY A 182 13.34 16.21 -9.25
C GLY A 182 14.34 15.09 -8.94
N ALA A 183 14.35 14.56 -7.72
CA ALA A 183 15.24 13.46 -7.32
C ALA A 183 14.48 12.13 -7.23
N TRP A 184 14.90 11.12 -8.01
CA TRP A 184 14.39 9.75 -7.90
C TRP A 184 14.99 9.07 -6.68
N LEU A 185 14.19 8.45 -5.83
CA LEU A 185 14.65 7.84 -4.57
C LEU A 185 15.66 6.72 -4.80
N ILE A 186 15.42 5.84 -5.79
CA ILE A 186 16.38 4.78 -6.12
C ILE A 186 17.77 5.35 -6.45
N GLU A 187 17.81 6.40 -7.25
CA GLU A 187 19.08 7.02 -7.66
C GLU A 187 19.75 7.72 -6.47
N ALA A 188 18.99 8.40 -5.62
CA ALA A 188 19.49 9.07 -4.43
C ALA A 188 20.16 8.09 -3.43
N TYR A 189 19.58 6.89 -3.27
CA TYR A 189 20.14 5.88 -2.35
C TYR A 189 21.24 5.01 -2.98
N ARG A 190 21.25 4.84 -4.31
CA ARG A 190 22.22 3.96 -5.00
C ARG A 190 23.67 4.34 -4.72
N GLY A 191 23.99 5.62 -4.75
CA GLY A 191 25.34 6.11 -4.47
C GLY A 191 25.78 5.73 -3.05
N GLN A 192 24.92 5.99 -2.07
CA GLN A 192 25.16 5.70 -0.66
C GLN A 192 25.30 4.19 -0.41
N PHE A 193 24.44 3.35 -1.00
CA PHE A 193 24.51 1.90 -0.86
C PHE A 193 25.78 1.34 -1.47
N ASN A 194 26.17 1.81 -2.66
CA ASN A 194 27.44 1.42 -3.28
C ASN A 194 28.65 1.75 -2.39
N THR A 195 28.66 2.92 -1.77
CA THR A 195 29.73 3.31 -0.82
C THR A 195 29.79 2.35 0.36
N GLN A 196 28.63 2.05 1.00
CA GLN A 196 28.59 1.12 2.14
C GLN A 196 29.01 -0.29 1.76
N ILE A 197 28.54 -0.80 0.62
CA ILE A 197 28.91 -2.14 0.14
C ILE A 197 30.39 -2.22 -0.22
N SER A 198 30.96 -1.18 -0.83
CA SER A 198 32.37 -1.15 -1.19
C SER A 198 33.29 -1.14 0.02
N ALA A 199 32.89 -0.47 1.10
CA ALA A 199 33.65 -0.37 2.33
C ALA A 199 33.52 -1.63 3.22
N ASN A 200 32.31 -2.17 3.36
CA ASN A 200 31.96 -3.13 4.41
C ASN A 200 31.17 -4.35 3.91
N GLY A 201 31.04 -4.54 2.60
CA GLY A 201 30.27 -5.64 2.02
C GLY A 201 28.74 -5.48 2.21
N ILE A 202 28.01 -6.54 1.88
CA ILE A 202 26.54 -6.58 2.01
C ILE A 202 26.10 -6.46 3.46
N ASP A 203 26.78 -7.14 4.39
CA ASP A 203 26.46 -7.06 5.82
C ASP A 203 26.68 -5.64 6.38
N GLY A 204 27.68 -4.93 5.83
CA GLY A 204 27.90 -3.51 6.16
C GLY A 204 26.74 -2.62 5.72
N LEU A 205 26.15 -2.87 4.57
CA LEU A 205 24.93 -2.16 4.14
C LEU A 205 23.75 -2.47 5.08
N ILE A 206 23.54 -3.74 5.44
CA ILE A 206 22.47 -4.14 6.36
C ILE A 206 22.63 -3.43 7.69
N LYS A 207 23.81 -3.48 8.28
CA LYS A 207 24.14 -2.79 9.54
C LYS A 207 23.88 -1.28 9.45
N PHE A 208 24.35 -0.66 8.39
CA PHE A 208 24.13 0.77 8.14
C PHE A 208 22.63 1.11 8.11
N LEU A 209 21.80 0.33 7.41
CA LEU A 209 20.34 0.54 7.35
C LEU A 209 19.70 0.40 8.73
N GLN A 210 20.07 -0.62 9.51
CA GLN A 210 19.58 -0.86 10.86
C GLN A 210 19.94 0.31 11.81
N GLU A 211 21.19 0.78 11.78
CA GLU A 211 21.63 1.92 12.59
C GLU A 211 20.85 3.19 12.25
N ARG A 212 20.64 3.46 10.95
CA ARG A 212 19.81 4.59 10.49
C ARG A 212 18.37 4.47 10.98
N ASN A 213 17.77 3.29 10.90
CA ASN A 213 16.42 3.03 11.36
C ASN A 213 16.27 3.23 12.88
N ILE A 214 17.27 2.81 13.66
CA ILE A 214 17.33 3.05 15.11
C ILE A 214 17.43 4.54 15.40
N ALA A 215 18.30 5.26 14.69
CA ALA A 215 18.45 6.71 14.87
C ALA A 215 17.14 7.46 14.57
N LEU A 216 16.45 7.14 13.45
CA LEU A 216 15.18 7.73 13.08
C LEU A 216 14.03 7.38 14.05
N SER A 217 14.08 6.23 14.72
CA SER A 217 13.07 5.87 15.71
C SER A 217 13.19 6.67 17.03
N LYS A 218 14.36 7.21 17.32
CA LYS A 218 14.65 8.00 18.51
C LYS A 218 14.46 9.51 18.29
N ALA A 219 14.50 9.96 17.04
CA ALA A 219 14.31 11.35 16.65
C ALA A 219 12.81 11.70 16.58
N LYS A 220 12.13 11.66 17.75
CA LYS A 220 10.73 12.02 17.92
C LYS A 220 10.61 13.35 18.65
#